data_a388b82eb02a92cbfac4bdc61c57b7fd
#
_entry.id   a388b82eb02a92cbfac4bdc61c57b7fd
#
_cell.length_a   1.000
_cell.length_b   1.000
_cell.length_c   1.000
_cell.angle_alpha   90.00
_cell.angle_beta   90.00
_cell.angle_gamma   90.00
#
_symmetry.space_group_name_H-M   'P 1'
#
loop_
_entity.id
_entity.type
_entity.pdbx_description
1 polymer ?
#
loop_
_entity_poly.entity_id
_entity_poly.type
_entity_poly.pdbx_seq_one_letter_code
_entity_poly.pdbx_strand_id
1 'polypeptide(L)'
;MKGIILAGGSGTRLYPLTKAISKQIMPVYDKPMIYYPLSTLMLSGIREVLIISTPRDLPVFQELLGSGEQLGMRFEYAVQEQPRGLADAFIIGADFIGNDAVALVLGDNIFYGQSFSRVLQNAYKRTEEEKGATIFGYYVRDPREYGVVEFDENGKALSIEEKPEHPKSNYAVPGLYFYDNDVVEIAKNVKPSARGEIEITSINNEYLNRGALKVETLGRGFAWLDTGNHDSLLDAADFVSAFQKRQGLYISCIEEIAYKRGFINKEQLVELAQPLLKTAYGKYLIEVAEGL
;
A
#
# COMPACT_ATOMS: atom_id res chain seq x y z
N MET A 1 -7.59 11.23 8.45
CA MET A 1 -6.37 10.47 8.04
C MET A 1 -6.16 10.61 6.54
N LYS A 2 -4.93 10.79 6.10
CA LYS A 2 -4.51 10.86 4.70
C LYS A 2 -3.71 9.61 4.32
N GLY A 3 -3.52 9.38 3.02
CA GLY A 3 -2.77 8.24 2.52
C GLY A 3 -1.53 8.68 1.75
N ILE A 4 -0.47 7.87 1.80
CA ILE A 4 0.71 8.02 0.95
C ILE A 4 0.94 6.69 0.22
N ILE A 5 1.14 6.75 -1.10
CA ILE A 5 1.66 5.65 -1.89
C ILE A 5 3.10 5.99 -2.26
N LEU A 6 4.06 5.20 -1.79
CA LEU A 6 5.44 5.35 -2.21
C LEU A 6 5.69 4.47 -3.44
N ALA A 7 5.70 5.11 -4.59
CA ALA A 7 5.85 4.49 -5.91
C ALA A 7 7.19 4.88 -6.56
N GLY A 8 8.25 4.93 -5.75
CA GLY A 8 9.61 5.23 -6.16
C GLY A 8 10.46 3.97 -6.34
N GLY A 9 11.76 4.21 -6.52
CA GLY A 9 12.76 3.15 -6.65
C GLY A 9 13.12 2.82 -8.10
N SER A 10 14.34 2.29 -8.29
CA SER A 10 14.90 1.99 -9.61
C SER A 10 14.37 0.72 -10.26
N GLY A 11 13.74 -0.18 -9.48
CA GLY A 11 13.22 -1.45 -9.97
C GLY A 11 14.26 -2.37 -10.60
N THR A 12 15.53 -2.25 -10.23
CA THR A 12 16.65 -2.95 -10.90
C THR A 12 16.55 -4.47 -10.88
N ARG A 13 15.92 -5.04 -9.87
CA ARG A 13 15.65 -6.49 -9.79
C ARG A 13 14.70 -7.01 -10.88
N LEU A 14 13.98 -6.11 -11.55
CA LEU A 14 13.09 -6.42 -12.68
C LEU A 14 13.66 -6.02 -14.04
N TYR A 15 14.94 -5.67 -14.12
CA TYR A 15 15.56 -5.41 -15.42
C TYR A 15 15.51 -6.66 -16.32
N PRO A 16 15.26 -6.49 -17.65
CA PRO A 16 15.19 -5.22 -18.39
C PRO A 16 13.81 -4.53 -18.37
N LEU A 17 12.75 -5.10 -17.80
CA LEU A 17 11.38 -4.59 -17.86
C LEU A 17 11.26 -3.13 -17.37
N THR A 18 11.92 -2.81 -16.27
CA THR A 18 11.84 -1.49 -15.62
C THR A 18 12.89 -0.47 -16.11
N LYS A 19 13.60 -0.76 -17.20
CA LYS A 19 14.53 0.23 -17.78
C LYS A 19 13.84 1.49 -18.29
N ALA A 20 12.65 1.33 -18.86
CA ALA A 20 11.92 2.41 -19.50
C ALA A 20 10.65 2.83 -18.76
N ILE A 21 10.14 2.00 -17.85
CA ILE A 21 8.89 2.24 -17.13
C ILE A 21 9.06 2.01 -15.63
N SER A 22 8.24 2.69 -14.83
CA SER A 22 8.14 2.39 -13.40
C SER A 22 7.58 0.99 -13.17
N LYS A 23 8.10 0.29 -12.15
CA LYS A 23 7.57 -0.99 -11.70
C LYS A 23 6.07 -0.91 -11.42
N GLN A 24 5.63 0.14 -10.76
CA GLN A 24 4.24 0.31 -10.31
C GLN A 24 3.24 0.62 -11.43
N ILE A 25 3.74 0.88 -12.65
CA ILE A 25 2.92 1.00 -13.87
C ILE A 25 2.79 -0.35 -14.58
N MET A 26 3.67 -1.30 -14.31
CA MET A 26 3.59 -2.63 -14.93
C MET A 26 2.26 -3.31 -14.60
N PRO A 27 1.70 -4.08 -15.55
CA PRO A 27 0.46 -4.79 -15.32
C PRO A 27 0.65 -5.92 -14.31
N VAL A 28 -0.30 -6.06 -13.40
CA VAL A 28 -0.52 -7.28 -12.63
C VAL A 28 -1.87 -7.82 -13.09
N TYR A 29 -1.84 -8.79 -13.98
CA TYR A 29 -2.94 -9.35 -14.73
C TYR A 29 -3.64 -8.30 -15.62
N ASP A 30 -4.69 -7.65 -15.16
CA ASP A 30 -5.62 -6.84 -15.96
C ASP A 30 -5.57 -5.33 -15.66
N LYS A 31 -4.71 -4.89 -14.74
CA LYS A 31 -4.61 -3.49 -14.34
C LYS A 31 -3.21 -3.10 -13.88
N PRO A 32 -2.87 -1.80 -13.87
CA PRO A 32 -1.57 -1.33 -13.35
C PRO A 32 -1.38 -1.69 -11.87
N MET A 33 -0.15 -2.04 -11.52
CA MET A 33 0.21 -2.44 -10.16
C MET A 33 -0.21 -1.42 -9.11
N ILE A 34 -0.12 -0.12 -9.37
CA ILE A 34 -0.48 0.93 -8.42
C ILE A 34 -1.96 0.91 -7.99
N TYR A 35 -2.85 0.26 -8.76
CA TYR A 35 -4.26 0.12 -8.39
C TYR A 35 -4.43 -0.71 -7.11
N TYR A 36 -3.55 -1.66 -6.84
CA TYR A 36 -3.61 -2.52 -5.66
C TYR A 36 -3.34 -1.75 -4.36
N PRO A 37 -2.23 -1.02 -4.19
CA PRO A 37 -2.03 -0.19 -3.00
C PRO A 37 -3.06 0.95 -2.91
N LEU A 38 -3.48 1.56 -4.04
CA LEU A 38 -4.54 2.55 -4.03
C LEU A 38 -5.85 1.97 -3.49
N SER A 39 -6.24 0.77 -3.95
CA SER A 39 -7.42 0.07 -3.45
C SER A 39 -7.36 -0.19 -1.95
N THR A 40 -6.18 -0.50 -1.41
CA THR A 40 -5.95 -0.71 0.03
C THR A 40 -6.28 0.55 0.84
N LEU A 41 -5.82 1.73 0.39
CA LEU A 41 -6.17 3.00 1.02
C LEU A 41 -7.66 3.32 0.88
N MET A 42 -8.27 3.08 -0.28
CA MET A 42 -9.69 3.28 -0.50
C MET A 42 -10.54 2.37 0.39
N LEU A 43 -10.17 1.11 0.56
CA LEU A 43 -10.83 0.15 1.43
C LEU A 43 -10.74 0.53 2.91
N SER A 44 -9.71 1.25 3.34
CA SER A 44 -9.63 1.81 4.69
C SER A 44 -10.52 3.04 4.90
N GLY A 45 -11.03 3.65 3.82
CA GLY A 45 -11.86 4.84 3.85
C GLY A 45 -11.12 6.14 3.56
N ILE A 46 -9.83 6.06 3.20
CA ILE A 46 -9.01 7.23 2.87
C ILE A 46 -9.38 7.75 1.47
N ARG A 47 -9.54 9.08 1.35
CA ARG A 47 -9.92 9.77 0.11
C ARG A 47 -8.89 10.78 -0.38
N GLU A 48 -7.95 11.20 0.47
CA GLU A 48 -6.85 12.10 0.10
C GLU A 48 -5.55 11.29 0.08
N VAL A 49 -4.88 11.24 -1.08
CA VAL A 49 -3.71 10.39 -1.29
C VAL A 49 -2.60 11.18 -1.97
N LEU A 50 -1.40 11.14 -1.40
CA LEU A 50 -0.17 11.63 -2.01
C LEU A 50 0.55 10.46 -2.69
N ILE A 51 0.82 10.60 -3.98
CA ILE A 51 1.65 9.67 -4.74
C ILE A 51 3.07 10.25 -4.81
N ILE A 52 4.03 9.54 -4.20
CA ILE A 52 5.44 9.93 -4.22
C ILE A 52 6.18 9.03 -5.21
N SER A 53 6.85 9.62 -6.19
CA SER A 53 7.61 8.87 -7.19
C SER A 53 8.87 9.61 -7.63
N THR A 54 9.62 9.00 -8.55
CA THR A 54 10.82 9.60 -9.12
C THR A 54 10.45 10.74 -10.09
N PRO A 55 11.36 11.70 -10.37
CA PRO A 55 11.10 12.74 -11.37
C PRO A 55 10.74 12.18 -12.75
N ARG A 56 11.34 11.04 -13.14
CA ARG A 56 11.08 10.37 -14.41
C ARG A 56 9.66 9.81 -14.50
N ASP A 57 9.19 9.17 -13.43
CA ASP A 57 7.99 8.33 -13.47
C ASP A 57 6.73 9.08 -13.03
N LEU A 58 6.87 10.17 -12.25
CA LEU A 58 5.75 10.93 -11.71
C LEU A 58 4.74 11.43 -12.77
N PRO A 59 5.16 11.93 -13.95
CA PRO A 59 4.22 12.34 -14.99
C PRO A 59 3.31 11.24 -15.49
N VAL A 60 3.79 9.98 -15.51
CA VAL A 60 2.98 8.82 -15.93
C VAL A 60 1.90 8.50 -14.90
N PHE A 61 2.19 8.65 -13.60
CA PHE A 61 1.17 8.51 -12.56
C PHE A 61 0.13 9.63 -12.62
N GLN A 62 0.55 10.86 -12.91
CA GLN A 62 -0.36 12.00 -13.11
C GLN A 62 -1.29 11.77 -14.30
N GLU A 63 -0.78 11.26 -15.41
CA GLU A 63 -1.58 10.90 -16.58
C GLU A 63 -2.57 9.76 -16.28
N LEU A 64 -2.12 8.72 -15.57
CA LEU A 64 -2.94 7.55 -15.25
C LEU A 64 -4.07 7.85 -14.26
N LEU A 65 -3.78 8.59 -13.20
CA LEU A 65 -4.67 8.75 -12.04
C LEU A 65 -5.39 10.11 -12.00
N GLY A 66 -4.87 11.13 -12.70
CA GLY A 66 -5.44 12.47 -12.72
C GLY A 66 -5.50 13.14 -11.35
N SER A 67 -6.55 13.92 -11.10
CA SER A 67 -6.81 14.56 -9.80
C SER A 67 -7.48 13.66 -8.76
N GLY A 68 -8.04 12.51 -9.20
CA GLY A 68 -8.83 11.62 -8.37
C GLY A 68 -10.32 11.95 -8.29
N GLU A 69 -10.74 13.12 -8.80
CA GLU A 69 -12.15 13.56 -8.74
C GLU A 69 -13.11 12.57 -9.39
N GLN A 70 -12.69 11.91 -10.46
CA GLN A 70 -13.46 10.86 -11.15
C GLN A 70 -13.79 9.66 -10.23
N LEU A 71 -12.99 9.45 -9.18
CA LEU A 71 -13.20 8.41 -8.16
C LEU A 71 -13.77 8.98 -6.84
N GLY A 72 -14.15 10.26 -6.82
CA GLY A 72 -14.54 10.95 -5.61
C GLY A 72 -13.42 11.08 -4.59
N MET A 73 -12.18 11.11 -5.05
CA MET A 73 -10.94 11.22 -4.27
C MET A 73 -10.18 12.50 -4.62
N ARG A 74 -9.09 12.77 -3.91
CA ARG A 74 -8.14 13.83 -4.18
C ARG A 74 -6.73 13.25 -4.20
N PHE A 75 -6.05 13.37 -5.34
CA PHE A 75 -4.67 12.96 -5.49
C PHE A 75 -3.75 14.17 -5.55
N GLU A 76 -2.66 14.09 -4.80
CA GLU A 76 -1.52 14.98 -4.89
C GLU A 76 -0.27 14.18 -5.29
N TYR A 77 0.75 14.87 -5.78
CA TYR A 77 1.94 14.24 -6.36
C TYR A 77 3.18 14.95 -5.84
N ALA A 78 4.18 14.16 -5.41
CA ALA A 78 5.46 14.69 -4.95
C ALA A 78 6.62 13.87 -5.51
N VAL A 79 7.75 14.53 -5.69
CA VAL A 79 8.98 13.93 -6.20
C VAL A 79 9.85 13.45 -5.04
N GLN A 80 10.34 12.22 -5.14
CA GLN A 80 11.48 11.74 -4.38
C GLN A 80 12.70 11.73 -5.30
N GLU A 81 13.59 12.69 -5.14
CA GLU A 81 14.77 12.87 -6.01
C GLU A 81 15.76 11.71 -5.89
N GLN A 82 15.90 11.14 -4.69
CA GLN A 82 16.81 10.05 -4.40
C GLN A 82 16.14 9.04 -3.45
N PRO A 83 16.44 7.73 -3.56
CA PRO A 83 15.87 6.70 -2.70
C PRO A 83 16.54 6.74 -1.31
N ARG A 84 16.10 7.66 -0.45
CA ARG A 84 16.64 7.83 0.91
C ARG A 84 16.00 6.92 1.97
N GLY A 85 15.19 5.96 1.56
CA GLY A 85 14.48 5.04 2.44
C GLY A 85 12.97 5.32 2.50
N LEU A 86 12.22 4.38 3.11
CA LEU A 86 10.76 4.46 3.14
C LEU A 86 10.25 5.60 4.03
N ALA A 87 10.93 5.86 5.13
CA ALA A 87 10.54 6.91 6.07
C ALA A 87 10.69 8.33 5.52
N ASP A 88 11.47 8.52 4.45
CA ASP A 88 11.57 9.79 3.73
C ASP A 88 10.22 10.27 3.17
N ALA A 89 9.29 9.33 2.94
CA ALA A 89 7.93 9.64 2.49
C ALA A 89 7.19 10.60 3.46
N PHE A 90 7.43 10.51 4.76
CA PHE A 90 6.80 11.40 5.76
C PHE A 90 7.44 12.78 5.78
N ILE A 91 8.71 12.89 5.43
CA ILE A 91 9.42 14.17 5.31
C ILE A 91 8.95 14.89 4.05
N ILE A 92 8.92 14.20 2.92
CA ILE A 92 8.42 14.73 1.63
C ILE A 92 6.94 15.12 1.74
N GLY A 93 6.14 14.28 2.38
CA GLY A 93 4.70 14.47 2.54
C GLY A 93 4.28 15.34 3.72
N ALA A 94 5.22 15.98 4.45
CA ALA A 94 4.91 16.70 5.69
C ALA A 94 3.82 17.77 5.52
N ASP A 95 3.89 18.57 4.49
CA ASP A 95 2.90 19.63 4.21
C ASP A 95 1.55 19.03 3.81
N PHE A 96 1.54 17.95 3.02
CA PHE A 96 0.33 17.21 2.68
C PHE A 96 -0.32 16.60 3.92
N ILE A 97 0.46 15.94 4.77
CA ILE A 97 -0.03 15.32 6.01
C ILE A 97 -0.64 16.39 6.92
N GLY A 98 0.05 17.52 7.10
CA GLY A 98 -0.37 18.58 8.00
C GLY A 98 -0.50 18.06 9.44
N ASN A 99 -1.70 18.18 10.02
CA ASN A 99 -1.99 17.71 11.39
C ASN A 99 -2.73 16.37 11.43
N ASP A 100 -2.91 15.70 10.29
CA ASP A 100 -3.66 14.46 10.19
C ASP A 100 -2.78 13.24 10.54
N ALA A 101 -3.43 12.15 10.92
CA ALA A 101 -2.83 10.83 10.88
C ALA A 101 -2.61 10.41 9.42
N VAL A 102 -1.71 9.46 9.17
CA VAL A 102 -1.34 9.04 7.82
C VAL A 102 -1.17 7.52 7.72
N ALA A 103 -1.69 6.96 6.62
CA ALA A 103 -1.36 5.61 6.20
C ALA A 103 -0.33 5.65 5.06
N LEU A 104 0.70 4.82 5.14
CA LEU A 104 1.68 4.59 4.08
C LEU A 104 1.50 3.19 3.52
N VAL A 105 1.43 3.08 2.21
CA VAL A 105 1.48 1.80 1.51
C VAL A 105 2.55 1.82 0.42
N LEU A 106 3.29 0.73 0.30
CA LEU A 106 4.28 0.59 -0.75
C LEU A 106 3.60 0.27 -2.09
N GLY A 107 4.02 0.96 -3.13
CA GLY A 107 3.40 0.93 -4.45
C GLY A 107 3.45 -0.42 -5.19
N ASP A 108 4.19 -1.38 -4.63
CA ASP A 108 4.40 -2.73 -5.18
C ASP A 108 3.83 -3.85 -4.29
N ASN A 109 3.10 -3.49 -3.24
CA ASN A 109 2.48 -4.46 -2.33
C ASN A 109 1.03 -4.72 -2.71
N ILE A 110 0.68 -5.99 -2.82
CA ILE A 110 -0.67 -6.46 -3.14
C ILE A 110 -1.20 -7.21 -1.93
N PHE A 111 -2.40 -6.82 -1.48
CA PHE A 111 -3.08 -7.46 -0.37
C PHE A 111 -4.43 -8.00 -0.82
N TYR A 112 -4.75 -9.21 -0.40
CA TYR A 112 -6.07 -9.79 -0.58
C TYR A 112 -6.42 -10.70 0.61
N GLY A 113 -7.67 -10.66 1.04
CA GLY A 113 -8.13 -11.54 2.12
C GLY A 113 -9.56 -11.25 2.54
N GLN A 114 -10.20 -12.27 3.09
CA GLN A 114 -11.55 -12.13 3.62
C GLN A 114 -11.59 -11.08 4.73
N SER A 115 -12.56 -10.17 4.65
CA SER A 115 -12.74 -9.09 5.63
C SER A 115 -11.55 -8.10 5.74
N PHE A 116 -10.67 -8.04 4.74
CA PHE A 116 -9.51 -7.14 4.75
C PHE A 116 -9.94 -5.67 4.96
N SER A 117 -11.00 -5.24 4.31
CA SER A 117 -11.59 -3.91 4.52
C SER A 117 -11.89 -3.61 6.00
N ARG A 118 -12.38 -4.59 6.78
CA ARG A 118 -12.65 -4.43 8.21
C ARG A 118 -11.34 -4.30 9.01
N VAL A 119 -10.34 -5.09 8.66
CA VAL A 119 -8.99 -5.00 9.28
C VAL A 119 -8.42 -3.60 9.07
N LEU A 120 -8.48 -3.09 7.85
CA LEU A 120 -8.00 -1.74 7.50
C LEU A 120 -8.75 -0.64 8.24
N GLN A 121 -10.08 -0.72 8.31
CA GLN A 121 -10.91 0.26 9.03
C GLN A 121 -10.65 0.24 10.52
N ASN A 122 -10.39 -0.93 11.11
CA ASN A 122 -10.01 -1.03 12.51
C ASN A 122 -8.65 -0.37 12.77
N ALA A 123 -7.66 -0.58 11.88
CA ALA A 123 -6.36 0.06 11.99
C ALA A 123 -6.49 1.59 11.85
N TYR A 124 -7.26 2.06 10.85
CA TYR A 124 -7.58 3.48 10.66
C TYR A 124 -8.17 4.09 11.95
N LYS A 125 -9.27 3.49 12.44
CA LYS A 125 -10.01 3.99 13.60
C LYS A 125 -9.15 4.00 14.87
N ARG A 126 -8.41 2.93 15.11
CA ARG A 126 -7.50 2.83 16.26
C ARG A 126 -6.45 3.95 16.24
N THR A 127 -5.79 4.16 15.09
CA THR A 127 -4.77 5.18 14.96
C THR A 127 -5.31 6.60 15.16
N GLU A 128 -6.54 6.87 14.72
CA GLU A 128 -7.19 8.16 14.93
C GLU A 128 -7.61 8.38 16.41
N GLU A 129 -8.17 7.35 17.06
CA GLU A 129 -8.77 7.45 18.39
C GLU A 129 -7.74 7.23 19.52
N GLU A 130 -6.89 6.19 19.42
CA GLU A 130 -5.95 5.79 20.47
C GLU A 130 -4.56 6.42 20.29
N LYS A 131 -4.29 7.00 19.10
CA LYS A 131 -2.96 7.47 18.67
C LYS A 131 -1.94 6.33 18.56
N GLY A 132 -0.70 6.69 18.19
CA GLY A 132 0.37 5.72 17.98
C GLY A 132 0.37 5.12 16.57
N ALA A 133 0.92 3.93 16.45
CA ALA A 133 1.10 3.24 15.18
C ALA A 133 0.41 1.87 15.16
N THR A 134 -0.11 1.51 13.98
CA THR A 134 -0.56 0.15 13.68
C THR A 134 0.18 -0.35 12.45
N ILE A 135 0.89 -1.47 12.60
CA ILE A 135 1.56 -2.19 11.53
C ILE A 135 1.03 -3.61 11.47
N PHE A 136 1.44 -4.37 10.44
CA PHE A 136 0.97 -5.73 10.24
C PHE A 136 2.12 -6.73 10.33
N GLY A 137 1.81 -7.95 10.78
CA GLY A 137 2.71 -9.10 10.75
C GLY A 137 2.13 -10.18 9.86
N TYR A 138 2.89 -10.65 8.90
CA TYR A 138 2.49 -11.72 7.99
C TYR A 138 3.50 -12.87 8.04
N TYR A 139 3.00 -14.09 8.27
CA TYR A 139 3.85 -15.27 8.36
C TYR A 139 4.39 -15.67 6.99
N VAL A 140 5.71 -15.70 6.84
CA VAL A 140 6.42 -16.13 5.62
C VAL A 140 7.40 -17.25 5.92
N ARG A 141 7.76 -18.00 4.89
CA ARG A 141 8.74 -19.08 5.02
C ARG A 141 10.16 -18.55 5.30
N ASP A 142 10.53 -17.48 4.64
CA ASP A 142 11.84 -16.81 4.79
C ASP A 142 11.64 -15.30 4.94
N PRO A 143 11.80 -14.76 6.15
CA PRO A 143 11.55 -13.33 6.42
C PRO A 143 12.77 -12.43 6.23
N ARG A 144 13.95 -12.95 5.82
CA ARG A 144 15.24 -12.21 5.82
C ARG A 144 15.30 -10.98 4.92
N GLU A 145 14.38 -10.85 3.96
CA GLU A 145 14.30 -9.69 3.07
C GLU A 145 13.43 -8.55 3.62
N TYR A 146 12.83 -8.73 4.81
CA TYR A 146 11.83 -7.82 5.37
C TYR A 146 12.21 -7.35 6.79
N GLY A 147 11.49 -6.36 7.31
CA GLY A 147 11.42 -6.13 8.73
C GLY A 147 10.75 -7.34 9.40
N VAL A 148 11.28 -7.80 10.53
CA VAL A 148 10.81 -9.00 11.23
C VAL A 148 10.38 -8.64 12.65
N VAL A 149 9.15 -9.00 13.02
CA VAL A 149 8.61 -8.78 14.36
C VAL A 149 8.82 -10.02 15.24
N GLU A 150 9.37 -9.82 16.42
CA GLU A 150 9.39 -10.81 17.51
C GLU A 150 8.19 -10.59 18.44
N PHE A 151 7.52 -11.65 18.85
CA PHE A 151 6.38 -11.61 19.77
C PHE A 151 6.66 -12.37 21.06
N ASP A 152 6.04 -11.93 22.16
CA ASP A 152 5.95 -12.71 23.38
C ASP A 152 4.83 -13.77 23.28
N GLU A 153 4.67 -14.56 24.35
CA GLU A 153 3.66 -15.61 24.45
C GLU A 153 2.21 -15.09 24.36
N ASN A 154 1.99 -13.81 24.62
CA ASN A 154 0.69 -13.14 24.57
C ASN A 154 0.44 -12.43 23.24
N GLY A 155 1.38 -12.52 22.28
CA GLY A 155 1.29 -11.87 20.97
C GLY A 155 1.63 -10.38 21.00
N LYS A 156 2.30 -9.90 22.04
CA LYS A 156 2.81 -8.52 22.11
C LYS A 156 4.17 -8.45 21.41
N ALA A 157 4.36 -7.44 20.57
CA ALA A 157 5.63 -7.21 19.90
C ALA A 157 6.74 -6.86 20.94
N LEU A 158 7.87 -7.54 20.84
CA LEU A 158 9.05 -7.36 21.69
C LEU A 158 10.14 -6.59 20.96
N SER A 159 10.38 -6.88 19.70
CA SER A 159 11.39 -6.23 18.87
C SER A 159 11.01 -6.25 17.40
N ILE A 160 11.58 -5.32 16.62
CA ILE A 160 11.49 -5.32 15.16
C ILE A 160 12.90 -5.12 14.61
N GLU A 161 13.35 -6.04 13.76
CA GLU A 161 14.68 -6.00 13.15
C GLU A 161 14.55 -5.90 11.62
N GLU A 162 15.30 -4.97 11.02
CA GLU A 162 15.32 -4.79 9.56
C GLU A 162 16.25 -5.81 8.93
N LYS A 163 15.72 -6.67 8.06
CA LYS A 163 16.46 -7.67 7.28
C LYS A 163 17.50 -8.45 8.10
N PRO A 164 17.07 -9.09 9.19
CA PRO A 164 18.00 -9.78 10.07
C PRO A 164 18.61 -10.99 9.38
N GLU A 165 19.92 -11.21 9.57
CA GLU A 165 20.61 -12.41 9.09
C GLU A 165 20.08 -13.67 9.82
N HIS A 166 19.76 -13.51 11.10
CA HIS A 166 19.19 -14.55 11.98
C HIS A 166 17.84 -14.09 12.55
N PRO A 167 16.73 -14.24 11.78
CA PRO A 167 15.43 -13.75 12.21
C PRO A 167 14.91 -14.48 13.45
N LYS A 168 14.36 -13.74 14.42
CA LYS A 168 13.78 -14.28 15.65
C LYS A 168 12.39 -14.86 15.49
N SER A 169 11.74 -14.57 14.38
CA SER A 169 10.43 -15.10 14.03
C SER A 169 10.26 -15.20 12.51
N ASN A 170 9.16 -15.77 12.06
CA ASN A 170 8.75 -15.81 10.65
C ASN A 170 7.74 -14.71 10.29
N TYR A 171 7.47 -13.75 11.18
CA TYR A 171 6.52 -12.68 10.91
C TYR A 171 7.22 -11.48 10.27
N ALA A 172 7.07 -11.37 8.95
CA ALA A 172 7.52 -10.22 8.18
C ALA A 172 6.55 -9.04 8.34
N VAL A 173 7.05 -7.82 8.25
CA VAL A 173 6.26 -6.58 8.23
C VAL A 173 5.98 -6.21 6.78
N PRO A 174 4.72 -6.35 6.30
CA PRO A 174 4.34 -5.88 4.97
C PRO A 174 4.42 -4.37 4.83
N GLY A 175 4.49 -3.90 3.59
CA GLY A 175 4.57 -2.48 3.26
C GLY A 175 3.23 -1.73 3.42
N LEU A 176 2.62 -1.82 4.60
CA LEU A 176 1.39 -1.13 4.97
C LEU A 176 1.45 -0.69 6.43
N TYR A 177 1.30 0.61 6.67
CA TYR A 177 1.53 1.22 7.96
C TYR A 177 0.49 2.31 8.22
N PHE A 178 0.03 2.42 9.47
CA PHE A 178 -0.84 3.49 9.94
C PHE A 178 -0.17 4.19 11.11
N TYR A 179 -0.03 5.51 11.04
CA TYR A 179 0.64 6.32 12.05
C TYR A 179 -0.20 7.53 12.43
N ASP A 180 -0.12 7.93 13.69
CA ASP A 180 -0.55 9.25 14.09
C ASP A 180 0.37 10.35 13.53
N ASN A 181 0.09 11.61 13.83
CA ASN A 181 0.85 12.73 13.28
C ASN A 181 2.30 12.83 13.78
N ASP A 182 2.63 12.22 14.92
CA ASP A 182 3.98 12.23 15.48
C ASP A 182 5.00 11.63 14.51
N VAL A 183 4.56 10.79 13.57
CA VAL A 183 5.44 10.15 12.58
C VAL A 183 6.29 11.14 11.79
N VAL A 184 5.77 12.35 11.51
CA VAL A 184 6.49 13.37 10.76
C VAL A 184 7.73 13.85 11.53
N GLU A 185 7.57 14.14 12.82
CA GLU A 185 8.69 14.56 13.67
C GLU A 185 9.65 13.40 13.99
N ILE A 186 9.12 12.19 14.17
CA ILE A 186 9.94 10.99 14.33
C ILE A 186 10.82 10.79 13.09
N ALA A 187 10.23 10.86 11.88
CA ALA A 187 10.96 10.67 10.63
C ALA A 187 12.09 11.69 10.43
N LYS A 188 11.86 12.95 10.78
CA LYS A 188 12.90 14.00 10.73
C LYS A 188 14.09 13.74 11.67
N ASN A 189 13.87 13.02 12.76
CA ASN A 189 14.87 12.75 13.79
C ASN A 189 15.54 11.38 13.69
N VAL A 190 15.03 10.47 12.84
CA VAL A 190 15.63 9.16 12.57
C VAL A 190 16.97 9.34 11.86
N LYS A 191 18.02 8.73 12.40
CA LYS A 191 19.33 8.71 11.75
C LYS A 191 19.34 7.66 10.63
N PRO A 192 19.95 7.97 9.48
CA PRO A 192 20.15 6.99 8.42
C PRO A 192 20.89 5.74 8.95
N SER A 193 20.48 4.58 8.46
CA SER A 193 21.13 3.29 8.76
C SER A 193 22.53 3.21 8.12
N ALA A 194 23.24 2.12 8.38
CA ALA A 194 24.52 1.84 7.73
C ALA A 194 24.42 1.78 6.19
N ARG A 195 23.21 1.58 5.66
CA ARG A 195 22.90 1.62 4.21
C ARG A 195 22.65 3.04 3.69
N GLY A 196 22.66 4.05 4.56
CA GLY A 196 22.35 5.44 4.22
C GLY A 196 20.84 5.72 4.07
N GLU A 197 19.97 4.79 4.49
CA GLU A 197 18.53 4.89 4.36
C GLU A 197 17.84 5.29 5.67
N ILE A 198 16.81 6.11 5.60
CA ILE A 198 15.90 6.41 6.71
C ILE A 198 14.89 5.25 6.75
N GLU A 199 15.18 4.28 7.64
CA GLU A 199 14.46 3.02 7.70
C GLU A 199 13.09 3.18 8.38
N ILE A 200 12.07 2.58 7.80
CA ILE A 200 10.74 2.51 8.41
C ILE A 200 10.76 1.72 9.73
N THR A 201 11.62 0.71 9.82
CA THR A 201 11.83 -0.09 11.03
C THR A 201 12.31 0.77 12.20
N SER A 202 13.10 1.82 11.96
CA SER A 202 13.51 2.75 13.02
C SER A 202 12.32 3.55 13.56
N ILE A 203 11.39 3.96 12.71
CA ILE A 203 10.12 4.59 13.14
C ILE A 203 9.29 3.61 13.98
N ASN A 204 9.11 2.38 13.49
CA ASN A 204 8.35 1.36 14.21
C ASN A 204 8.94 1.08 15.59
N ASN A 205 10.26 1.02 15.70
CA ASN A 205 10.96 0.84 16.98
C ASN A 205 10.77 2.03 17.91
N GLU A 206 10.70 3.25 17.40
CA GLU A 206 10.40 4.43 18.23
C GLU A 206 8.99 4.32 18.84
N TYR A 207 7.99 3.95 18.04
CA TYR A 207 6.63 3.69 18.56
C TYR A 207 6.58 2.49 19.51
N LEU A 208 7.35 1.44 19.25
CA LEU A 208 7.46 0.28 20.15
C LEU A 208 8.03 0.69 21.51
N ASN A 209 9.12 1.48 21.53
CA ASN A 209 9.76 1.99 22.74
C ASN A 209 8.84 2.90 23.56
N ARG A 210 7.99 3.67 22.89
CA ARG A 210 6.96 4.51 23.53
C ARG A 210 5.77 3.69 24.06
N GLY A 211 5.70 2.39 23.77
CA GLY A 211 4.53 1.54 24.06
C GLY A 211 3.30 1.89 23.23
N ALA A 212 3.48 2.58 22.11
CA ALA A 212 2.44 3.09 21.22
C ALA A 212 2.37 2.34 19.88
N LEU A 213 3.00 1.17 19.77
CA LEU A 213 2.93 0.31 18.59
C LEU A 213 1.94 -0.84 18.78
N LYS A 214 1.04 -1.00 17.82
CA LYS A 214 0.21 -2.19 17.66
C LYS A 214 0.64 -2.97 16.44
N VAL A 215 0.84 -4.27 16.60
CA VAL A 215 1.07 -5.18 15.47
C VAL A 215 -0.17 -6.07 15.32
N GLU A 216 -0.80 -6.02 14.15
CA GLU A 216 -1.96 -6.85 13.80
C GLU A 216 -1.52 -7.97 12.87
N THR A 217 -1.75 -9.25 13.25
CA THR A 217 -1.33 -10.37 12.44
C THR A 217 -2.35 -10.69 11.36
N LEU A 218 -1.90 -10.72 10.11
CA LEU A 218 -2.69 -11.21 8.98
C LEU A 218 -2.64 -12.74 8.98
N GLY A 219 -3.76 -13.36 9.32
CA GLY A 219 -3.86 -14.80 9.50
C GLY A 219 -3.92 -15.60 8.19
N ARG A 220 -4.17 -16.90 8.29
CA ARG A 220 -4.41 -17.76 7.13
C ARG A 220 -5.63 -17.27 6.33
N GLY A 221 -5.53 -17.31 5.01
CA GLY A 221 -6.56 -16.77 4.12
C GLY A 221 -6.30 -15.35 3.66
N PHE A 222 -5.26 -14.68 4.18
CA PHE A 222 -4.69 -13.49 3.58
C PHE A 222 -3.59 -13.87 2.59
N ALA A 223 -3.53 -13.16 1.49
CA ALA A 223 -2.40 -13.12 0.57
C ALA A 223 -1.76 -11.74 0.67
N TRP A 224 -0.48 -11.72 0.93
CA TRP A 224 0.39 -10.57 0.73
C TRP A 224 1.45 -10.97 -0.29
N LEU A 225 1.51 -10.24 -1.39
CA LEU A 225 2.40 -10.49 -2.51
C LEU A 225 3.26 -9.23 -2.70
N ASP A 226 4.56 -9.40 -2.56
CA ASP A 226 5.50 -8.40 -3.00
C ASP A 226 5.93 -8.73 -4.44
N THR A 227 5.88 -7.79 -5.31
CA THR A 227 6.23 -8.00 -6.72
C THR A 227 7.71 -7.68 -6.98
N GLY A 228 8.60 -8.07 -6.06
CA GLY A 228 10.01 -7.65 -6.00
C GLY A 228 10.92 -8.18 -7.10
N ASN A 229 10.57 -9.29 -7.75
CA ASN A 229 11.32 -9.95 -8.81
C ASN A 229 10.37 -10.53 -9.87
N HIS A 230 10.92 -11.14 -10.93
CA HIS A 230 10.14 -11.67 -12.05
C HIS A 230 9.17 -12.77 -11.63
N ASP A 231 9.61 -13.68 -10.77
CA ASP A 231 8.78 -14.82 -10.32
C ASP A 231 7.63 -14.32 -9.43
N SER A 232 7.91 -13.46 -8.45
CA SER A 232 6.87 -12.90 -7.58
C SER A 232 5.87 -12.00 -8.33
N LEU A 233 6.31 -11.33 -9.40
CA LEU A 233 5.41 -10.57 -10.28
C LEU A 233 4.48 -11.50 -11.08
N LEU A 234 5.00 -12.62 -11.58
CA LEU A 234 4.21 -13.64 -12.27
C LEU A 234 3.23 -14.30 -11.32
N ASP A 235 3.69 -14.74 -10.15
CA ASP A 235 2.85 -15.36 -9.11
C ASP A 235 1.69 -14.44 -8.70
N ALA A 236 1.95 -13.13 -8.57
CA ALA A 236 0.91 -12.16 -8.27
C ALA A 236 -0.14 -12.05 -9.39
N ALA A 237 0.30 -12.03 -10.66
CA ALA A 237 -0.61 -12.00 -11.80
C ALA A 237 -1.45 -13.28 -11.90
N ASP A 238 -0.84 -14.45 -11.68
CA ASP A 238 -1.51 -15.75 -11.69
C ASP A 238 -2.53 -15.86 -10.54
N PHE A 239 -2.17 -15.41 -9.34
CA PHE A 239 -3.07 -15.35 -8.20
C PHE A 239 -4.32 -14.51 -8.51
N VAL A 240 -4.14 -13.28 -8.97
CA VAL A 240 -5.26 -12.37 -9.31
C VAL A 240 -6.12 -12.99 -10.41
N SER A 241 -5.50 -13.49 -11.48
CA SER A 241 -6.18 -14.14 -12.60
C SER A 241 -7.03 -15.33 -12.15
N ALA A 242 -6.47 -16.22 -11.32
CA ALA A 242 -7.16 -17.41 -10.83
C ALA A 242 -8.40 -17.06 -10.00
N PHE A 243 -8.28 -16.08 -9.09
CA PHE A 243 -9.38 -15.62 -8.26
C PHE A 243 -10.48 -14.96 -9.08
N GLN A 244 -10.13 -13.98 -9.91
CA GLN A 244 -11.10 -13.24 -10.71
C GLN A 244 -11.86 -14.17 -11.68
N LYS A 245 -11.16 -15.06 -12.37
CA LYS A 245 -11.80 -16.04 -13.28
C LYS A 245 -12.72 -17.02 -12.54
N ARG A 246 -12.41 -17.38 -11.30
CA ARG A 246 -13.21 -18.32 -10.52
C ARG A 246 -14.44 -17.69 -9.92
N GLN A 247 -14.31 -16.47 -9.37
CA GLN A 247 -15.41 -15.82 -8.65
C GLN A 247 -16.23 -14.86 -9.52
N GLY A 248 -15.66 -14.37 -10.63
CA GLY A 248 -16.28 -13.30 -11.42
C GLY A 248 -16.18 -11.92 -10.75
N LEU A 249 -15.51 -11.83 -9.59
CA LEU A 249 -15.31 -10.59 -8.84
C LEU A 249 -13.88 -10.09 -9.01
N TYR A 250 -13.71 -8.80 -9.27
CA TYR A 250 -12.39 -8.25 -9.51
C TYR A 250 -11.67 -7.86 -8.20
N ILE A 251 -10.39 -8.18 -8.13
CA ILE A 251 -9.51 -7.75 -7.05
C ILE A 251 -9.03 -6.33 -7.37
N SER A 252 -9.12 -5.43 -6.38
CA SER A 252 -8.59 -4.05 -6.48
C SER A 252 -9.12 -3.26 -7.69
N CYS A 253 -10.39 -3.46 -8.05
CA CYS A 253 -11.09 -2.60 -9.00
C CYS A 253 -11.44 -1.28 -8.31
N ILE A 254 -10.68 -0.23 -8.58
CA ILE A 254 -10.77 1.05 -7.85
C ILE A 254 -12.10 1.76 -8.09
N GLU A 255 -12.69 1.64 -9.27
CA GLU A 255 -14.00 2.21 -9.62
C GLU A 255 -15.13 1.49 -8.86
N GLU A 256 -15.10 0.16 -8.79
CA GLU A 256 -16.04 -0.61 -7.96
C GLU A 256 -15.93 -0.22 -6.49
N ILE A 257 -14.70 -0.12 -5.97
CA ILE A 257 -14.48 0.27 -4.56
C ILE A 257 -15.01 1.68 -4.32
N ALA A 258 -14.75 2.62 -5.21
CA ALA A 258 -15.28 3.99 -5.12
C ALA A 258 -16.81 3.98 -5.05
N TYR A 259 -17.48 3.20 -5.89
CA TYR A 259 -18.93 3.05 -5.91
C TYR A 259 -19.45 2.36 -4.64
N LYS A 260 -18.93 1.20 -4.28
CA LYS A 260 -19.36 0.43 -3.09
C LYS A 260 -19.09 1.19 -1.78
N ARG A 261 -18.12 2.10 -1.76
CA ARG A 261 -17.82 3.00 -0.64
C ARG A 261 -18.65 4.28 -0.63
N GLY A 262 -19.45 4.54 -1.66
CA GLY A 262 -20.22 5.75 -1.80
C GLY A 262 -19.36 6.99 -2.07
N PHE A 263 -18.17 6.83 -2.62
CA PHE A 263 -17.33 7.95 -3.08
C PHE A 263 -17.89 8.53 -4.38
N ILE A 264 -18.44 7.66 -5.24
CA ILE A 264 -19.15 7.99 -6.47
C ILE A 264 -20.52 7.31 -6.49
N ASN A 265 -21.44 7.82 -7.31
CA ASN A 265 -22.75 7.23 -7.53
C ASN A 265 -22.75 6.27 -8.74
N LYS A 266 -23.92 5.66 -9.03
CA LYS A 266 -24.09 4.70 -10.13
C LYS A 266 -23.84 5.34 -11.50
N GLU A 267 -24.32 6.54 -11.71
CA GLU A 267 -24.20 7.28 -12.96
C GLU A 267 -22.72 7.56 -13.27
N GLN A 268 -21.96 7.99 -12.27
CA GLN A 268 -20.52 8.21 -12.38
C GLN A 268 -19.76 6.89 -12.66
N LEU A 269 -20.14 5.77 -12.03
CA LEU A 269 -19.54 4.47 -12.33
C LEU A 269 -19.78 4.06 -13.79
N VAL A 270 -21.01 4.24 -14.29
CA VAL A 270 -21.34 3.97 -15.70
C VAL A 270 -20.56 4.88 -16.64
N GLU A 271 -20.37 6.15 -16.30
CA GLU A 271 -19.55 7.09 -17.08
C GLU A 271 -18.09 6.62 -17.17
N LEU A 272 -17.51 6.18 -16.07
CA LEU A 272 -16.15 5.62 -16.03
C LEU A 272 -16.02 4.33 -16.87
N ALA A 273 -17.08 3.53 -16.96
CA ALA A 273 -17.09 2.31 -17.76
C ALA A 273 -17.11 2.59 -19.28
N GLN A 274 -17.71 3.71 -19.76
CA GLN A 274 -17.95 3.97 -21.19
C GLN A 274 -16.69 3.82 -22.06
N PRO A 275 -15.54 4.45 -21.75
CA PRO A 275 -14.34 4.34 -22.57
C PRO A 275 -13.75 2.91 -22.54
N LEU A 276 -14.13 2.09 -21.57
CA LEU A 276 -13.59 0.75 -21.32
C LEU A 276 -14.48 -0.39 -21.84
N LEU A 277 -15.64 -0.13 -22.40
CA LEU A 277 -16.63 -1.15 -22.79
C LEU A 277 -16.14 -2.21 -23.80
N LYS A 278 -15.05 -1.94 -24.51
CA LYS A 278 -14.40 -2.92 -25.38
C LYS A 278 -13.59 -3.98 -24.62
N THR A 279 -13.35 -3.76 -23.33
CA THR A 279 -12.57 -4.64 -22.45
C THR A 279 -13.49 -5.43 -21.52
N ALA A 280 -12.98 -6.54 -20.95
CA ALA A 280 -13.68 -7.26 -19.89
C ALA A 280 -13.84 -6.39 -18.63
N TYR A 281 -12.84 -5.52 -18.33
CA TYR A 281 -12.86 -4.61 -17.20
C TYR A 281 -14.04 -3.63 -17.27
N GLY A 282 -14.25 -2.96 -18.41
CA GLY A 282 -15.37 -2.03 -18.57
C GLY A 282 -16.75 -2.71 -18.52
N LYS A 283 -16.87 -3.93 -19.05
CA LYS A 283 -18.10 -4.73 -18.95
C LYS A 283 -18.41 -5.09 -17.51
N TYR A 284 -17.39 -5.49 -16.73
CA TYR A 284 -17.50 -5.75 -15.31
C TYR A 284 -18.03 -4.53 -14.52
N LEU A 285 -17.57 -3.32 -14.83
CA LEU A 285 -18.08 -2.09 -14.18
C LEU A 285 -19.58 -1.89 -14.43
N ILE A 286 -20.08 -2.24 -15.62
CA ILE A 286 -21.53 -2.20 -15.91
C ILE A 286 -22.27 -3.25 -15.07
N GLU A 287 -21.77 -4.48 -14.97
CA GLU A 287 -22.37 -5.53 -14.14
C GLU A 287 -22.43 -5.09 -12.65
N VAL A 288 -21.37 -4.45 -12.14
CA VAL A 288 -21.36 -3.86 -10.80
C VAL A 288 -22.42 -2.77 -10.65
N ALA A 289 -22.58 -1.89 -11.63
CA ALA A 289 -23.61 -0.86 -11.63
C ALA A 289 -25.03 -1.45 -11.69
N GLU A 290 -25.21 -2.62 -12.27
CA GLU A 290 -26.49 -3.35 -12.37
C GLU A 290 -26.80 -4.19 -11.11
N GLY A 291 -25.85 -4.34 -10.18
CA GLY A 291 -26.11 -4.96 -8.89
C GLY A 291 -25.33 -6.23 -8.59
N LEU A 292 -24.23 -6.49 -9.31
CA LEU A 292 -23.30 -7.56 -8.99
C LEU A 292 -22.76 -7.48 -7.56
#